data_c166425d9830b7685844a891c0d09eb6
#
_entry.id   c166425d9830b7685844a891c0d09eb6
#
_cell.length_a   1.000
_cell.length_b   1.000
_cell.length_c   1.000
_cell.angle_alpha   90.00
_cell.angle_beta   90.00
_cell.angle_gamma   90.00
#
_symmetry.space_group_name_H-M   'P 1'
#
loop_
_entity.id
_entity.type
_entity.pdbx_description
1 polymer ?
#
loop_
_entity_poly.entity_id
_entity_poly.type
_entity_poly.pdbx_seq_one_letter_code
_entity_poly.pdbx_strand_id
1 'polypeptide(L)'
;MHSWLALVFIGAGLCRGQAANPLSDPNAAETGRWTFRILCSPCHGIHAEGGRGPDLTLGSYSAGDQDADLFRVISRGVPGSEMAGYAGRLDDEGIWRLVAYVRSTARHESANVAGSAASGEKIFWGKGSCGACHRVGTRGVDIGPDLSKAGRRRSVSYLRASVVTPDSDVTPGFATITVVKKDGKKIVGVQKSFDNFSAQLIDLSGRYYSFLRDDVASIKLEPVSLMPSNYGKTLSGSEIDDVVAYLNSLRGGR
;
A
#
# COMPACT_ATOMS: atom_id res chain seq x y z
N MET A 1 30.98 53.28 40.43
CA MET A 1 29.95 53.30 39.37
C MET A 1 30.40 52.34 38.27
N HIS A 2 29.90 51.09 38.27
CA HIS A 2 30.25 50.10 37.30
C HIS A 2 28.99 49.78 36.46
N SER A 3 29.03 50.23 35.21
CA SER A 3 27.92 50.00 34.25
C SER A 3 28.08 48.63 33.59
N TRP A 4 27.11 47.75 33.78
CA TRP A 4 27.05 46.45 33.13
C TRP A 4 26.23 46.59 31.85
N LEU A 5 26.89 46.45 30.70
CA LEU A 5 26.22 46.34 29.40
C LEU A 5 25.76 44.88 29.22
N ALA A 6 24.46 44.68 29.21
CA ALA A 6 23.86 43.40 28.86
C ALA A 6 23.81 43.25 27.33
N LEU A 7 24.60 42.33 26.79
CA LEU A 7 24.49 41.90 25.38
C LEU A 7 23.25 40.99 25.22
N VAL A 8 22.24 41.51 24.51
CA VAL A 8 21.08 40.72 24.06
C VAL A 8 21.48 39.99 22.80
N PHE A 9 21.69 38.68 22.89
CA PHE A 9 21.81 37.80 21.73
C PHE A 9 20.41 37.59 21.12
N ILE A 10 20.11 38.28 20.03
CA ILE A 10 18.95 37.96 19.18
C ILE A 10 19.32 36.72 18.40
N GLY A 11 18.87 35.57 18.87
CA GLY A 11 18.96 34.31 18.15
C GLY A 11 18.07 34.38 16.91
N ALA A 12 18.67 34.57 15.72
CA ALA A 12 17.99 34.39 14.46
C ALA A 12 17.59 32.90 14.32
N GLY A 13 16.35 32.62 14.64
CA GLY A 13 15.74 31.32 14.33
C GLY A 13 15.79 31.12 12.83
N LEU A 14 16.69 30.23 12.35
CA LEU A 14 16.68 29.70 11.00
C LEU A 14 15.34 28.95 10.81
N CYS A 15 14.33 29.62 10.25
CA CYS A 15 13.23 28.95 9.59
C CYS A 15 13.86 28.08 8.50
N ARG A 16 14.01 26.77 8.77
CA ARG A 16 14.26 25.78 7.73
C ARG A 16 13.03 25.80 6.84
N GLY A 17 13.07 26.62 5.78
CA GLY A 17 12.14 26.56 4.68
C GLY A 17 12.11 25.12 4.20
N GLN A 18 10.93 24.52 4.15
CA GLN A 18 10.72 23.21 3.59
C GLN A 18 11.11 23.30 2.12
N ALA A 19 12.12 22.53 1.71
CA ALA A 19 12.62 22.58 0.35
C ALA A 19 11.53 22.08 -0.62
N ALA A 20 10.90 23.02 -1.32
CA ALA A 20 10.07 22.71 -2.48
C ALA A 20 10.95 22.15 -3.62
N ASN A 21 10.35 21.51 -4.59
CA ASN A 21 11.07 21.05 -5.77
C ASN A 21 11.79 22.23 -6.44
N PRO A 22 13.12 22.20 -6.55
CA PRO A 22 13.90 23.30 -7.09
C PRO A 22 13.79 23.43 -8.62
N LEU A 23 13.21 22.42 -9.32
CA LEU A 23 13.08 22.46 -10.77
C LEU A 23 11.97 23.42 -11.20
N SER A 24 12.34 24.43 -11.94
CA SER A 24 11.43 25.35 -12.61
C SER A 24 11.08 24.92 -14.04
N ASP A 25 11.61 23.77 -14.50
CA ASP A 25 11.35 23.23 -15.84
C ASP A 25 9.89 22.79 -15.96
N PRO A 26 9.09 23.39 -16.87
CA PRO A 26 7.70 23.00 -17.06
C PRO A 26 7.56 21.56 -17.59
N ASN A 27 8.60 20.99 -18.18
CA ASN A 27 8.63 19.62 -18.70
C ASN A 27 9.16 18.60 -17.68
N ALA A 28 9.52 19.03 -16.47
CA ALA A 28 10.11 18.16 -15.47
C ALA A 28 9.22 16.93 -15.18
N ALA A 29 7.91 17.12 -15.05
CA ALA A 29 6.96 16.05 -14.81
C ALA A 29 6.88 15.06 -15.98
N GLU A 30 6.89 15.54 -17.21
CA GLU A 30 6.85 14.68 -18.41
C GLU A 30 8.14 13.85 -18.55
N THR A 31 9.30 14.47 -18.31
CA THR A 31 10.59 13.75 -18.29
C THR A 31 10.60 12.72 -17.14
N GLY A 32 10.12 13.10 -15.96
CA GLY A 32 9.98 12.22 -14.80
C GLY A 32 9.06 11.03 -15.07
N ARG A 33 8.00 11.21 -15.89
CA ARG A 33 7.07 10.16 -16.31
C ARG A 33 7.77 9.01 -17.03
N TRP A 34 8.71 9.30 -17.91
CA TRP A 34 9.45 8.26 -18.62
C TRP A 34 10.35 7.45 -17.68
N THR A 35 11.07 8.13 -16.79
CA THR A 35 11.89 7.48 -15.77
C THR A 35 11.02 6.61 -14.84
N PHE A 36 9.86 7.15 -14.43
CA PHE A 36 8.91 6.43 -13.59
C PHE A 36 8.41 5.13 -14.23
N ARG A 37 8.04 5.18 -15.51
CA ARG A 37 7.56 4.00 -16.24
C ARG A 37 8.58 2.88 -16.28
N ILE A 38 9.87 3.20 -16.34
CA ILE A 38 10.93 2.20 -16.42
C ILE A 38 11.27 1.67 -15.04
N LEU A 39 11.41 2.53 -14.03
CA LEU A 39 11.99 2.17 -12.73
C LEU A 39 10.95 1.94 -11.64
N CYS A 40 9.81 2.60 -11.69
CA CYS A 40 8.87 2.68 -10.57
C CYS A 40 7.56 1.93 -10.84
N SER A 41 7.11 1.92 -12.11
CA SER A 41 5.81 1.33 -12.49
C SER A 41 5.67 -0.15 -12.17
N PRO A 42 6.73 -1.01 -12.16
CA PRO A 42 6.57 -2.41 -11.77
C PRO A 42 6.02 -2.62 -10.35
N CYS A 43 6.19 -1.61 -9.49
CA CYS A 43 5.65 -1.64 -8.14
C CYS A 43 4.47 -0.68 -7.94
N HIS A 44 4.53 0.50 -8.56
CA HIS A 44 3.55 1.57 -8.30
C HIS A 44 2.46 1.71 -9.37
N GLY A 45 2.41 0.82 -10.37
CA GLY A 45 1.47 0.92 -11.49
C GLY A 45 1.93 1.92 -12.56
N ILE A 46 1.46 1.76 -13.81
CA ILE A 46 1.96 2.54 -14.95
C ILE A 46 1.53 4.02 -14.91
N HIS A 47 0.46 4.31 -14.16
CA HIS A 47 -0.05 5.65 -13.90
C HIS A 47 0.07 6.05 -12.42
N ALA A 48 0.95 5.37 -11.67
CA ALA A 48 1.17 5.58 -10.23
C ALA A 48 -0.01 5.17 -9.32
N GLU A 49 -0.97 4.42 -9.84
CA GLU A 49 -2.21 3.96 -9.18
C GLU A 49 -1.99 2.87 -8.12
N GLY A 50 -0.76 2.44 -7.94
CA GLY A 50 -0.40 1.40 -6.99
C GLY A 50 -0.28 0.02 -7.63
N GLY A 51 -0.03 -0.97 -6.80
CA GLY A 51 0.23 -2.38 -7.12
C GLY A 51 0.92 -3.02 -5.92
N ARG A 52 2.12 -3.55 -6.08
CA ARG A 52 2.97 -3.96 -4.94
C ARG A 52 3.29 -2.78 -4.02
N GLY A 53 3.58 -1.64 -4.61
CA GLY A 53 3.77 -0.37 -3.91
C GLY A 53 2.44 0.36 -3.65
N PRO A 54 2.45 1.40 -2.81
CA PRO A 54 1.28 2.22 -2.56
C PRO A 54 0.85 3.01 -3.81
N ASP A 55 -0.43 3.37 -3.84
CA ASP A 55 -1.00 4.32 -4.79
C ASP A 55 -0.44 5.72 -4.51
N LEU A 56 0.30 6.26 -5.46
CA LEU A 56 0.93 7.58 -5.35
C LEU A 56 0.01 8.71 -5.84
N THR A 57 -1.12 8.37 -6.47
CA THR A 57 -2.09 9.37 -6.95
C THR A 57 -2.91 10.00 -5.82
N LEU A 58 -2.83 9.44 -4.60
CA LEU A 58 -3.56 9.94 -3.42
C LEU A 58 -3.03 11.29 -2.90
N GLY A 59 -1.84 11.71 -3.32
CA GLY A 59 -1.23 12.97 -2.89
C GLY A 59 -0.82 13.02 -1.40
N SER A 60 -1.02 11.92 -0.67
CA SER A 60 -0.58 11.76 0.72
C SER A 60 0.28 10.49 0.86
N TYR A 61 1.44 10.61 1.52
CA TYR A 61 2.45 9.58 1.54
C TYR A 61 2.87 9.23 2.98
N SER A 62 3.16 7.96 3.23
CA SER A 62 3.44 7.48 4.61
C SER A 62 4.74 8.03 5.22
N ALA A 63 5.67 8.45 4.38
CA ALA A 63 6.98 8.96 4.83
C ALA A 63 7.08 10.50 4.85
N GLY A 64 5.96 11.19 4.68
CA GLY A 64 5.84 12.65 4.64
C GLY A 64 5.34 13.15 3.29
N ASP A 65 4.68 14.29 3.31
CA ASP A 65 3.92 14.83 2.18
C ASP A 65 4.61 16.03 1.49
N GLN A 66 5.82 16.40 1.93
CA GLN A 66 6.59 17.47 1.31
C GLN A 66 7.45 16.95 0.15
N ASP A 67 7.82 17.81 -0.79
CA ASP A 67 8.68 17.43 -1.91
C ASP A 67 10.02 16.87 -1.44
N ALA A 68 10.60 17.46 -0.39
CA ALA A 68 11.81 16.96 0.23
C ALA A 68 11.65 15.56 0.84
N ASP A 69 10.46 15.20 1.34
CA ASP A 69 10.17 13.86 1.83
C ASP A 69 10.13 12.84 0.69
N LEU A 70 9.48 13.19 -0.41
CA LEU A 70 9.46 12.37 -1.61
C LEU A 70 10.86 12.19 -2.18
N PHE A 71 11.63 13.28 -2.29
CA PHE A 71 13.03 13.23 -2.72
C PHE A 71 13.84 12.27 -1.84
N ARG A 72 13.74 12.40 -0.52
CA ARG A 72 14.43 11.54 0.45
C ARG A 72 14.06 10.07 0.27
N VAL A 73 12.76 9.77 0.11
CA VAL A 73 12.27 8.40 -0.09
C VAL A 73 12.76 7.81 -1.40
N ILE A 74 12.71 8.56 -2.48
CA ILE A 74 13.21 8.08 -3.79
C ILE A 74 14.73 7.90 -3.73
N SER A 75 15.45 8.85 -3.12
CA SER A 75 16.90 8.81 -3.01
C SER A 75 17.40 7.64 -2.15
N ARG A 76 16.81 7.44 -0.96
CA ARG A 76 17.32 6.53 0.08
C ARG A 76 16.54 5.23 0.23
N GLY A 77 15.34 5.15 -0.39
CA GLY A 77 14.41 4.05 -0.17
C GLY A 77 13.68 4.14 1.17
N VAL A 78 12.96 3.07 1.51
CA VAL A 78 12.24 2.93 2.78
C VAL A 78 12.82 1.71 3.52
N PRO A 79 13.53 1.91 4.64
CA PRO A 79 14.12 0.81 5.40
C PRO A 79 13.09 -0.24 5.78
N GLY A 80 13.44 -1.52 5.66
CA GLY A 80 12.55 -2.65 5.97
C GLY A 80 11.44 -2.90 4.94
N SER A 81 11.52 -2.28 3.75
CA SER A 81 10.58 -2.49 2.64
C SER A 81 11.30 -2.81 1.34
N GLU A 82 10.55 -3.20 0.30
CA GLU A 82 11.07 -3.43 -1.05
C GLU A 82 11.38 -2.12 -1.81
N MET A 83 11.04 -0.96 -1.26
CA MET A 83 11.36 0.33 -1.88
C MET A 83 12.84 0.65 -1.73
N ALA A 84 13.61 0.28 -2.75
CA ALA A 84 15.05 0.57 -2.81
C ALA A 84 15.32 2.07 -3.05
N GLY A 85 16.48 2.56 -2.62
CA GLY A 85 16.95 3.89 -2.94
C GLY A 85 17.56 3.97 -4.34
N TYR A 86 17.42 5.12 -4.98
CA TYR A 86 17.89 5.38 -6.34
C TYR A 86 19.07 6.36 -6.41
N ALA A 87 19.55 6.89 -5.28
CA ALA A 87 20.81 7.64 -5.25
C ALA A 87 21.96 6.76 -5.78
N GLY A 88 22.75 7.30 -6.73
CA GLY A 88 23.78 6.54 -7.43
C GLY A 88 23.32 5.85 -8.73
N ARG A 89 22.01 5.71 -8.96
CA ARG A 89 21.42 5.34 -10.26
C ARG A 89 20.87 6.55 -11.01
N LEU A 90 20.35 7.50 -10.25
CA LEU A 90 19.85 8.79 -10.72
C LEU A 90 20.61 9.89 -9.98
N ASP A 91 20.87 10.97 -10.68
CA ASP A 91 21.31 12.22 -10.08
C ASP A 91 20.15 12.94 -9.38
N ASP A 92 20.46 13.99 -8.64
CA ASP A 92 19.46 14.75 -7.89
C ASP A 92 18.40 15.35 -8.82
N GLU A 93 18.78 15.80 -10.02
CA GLU A 93 17.85 16.35 -11.00
C GLU A 93 16.86 15.29 -11.48
N GLY A 94 17.32 14.08 -11.80
CA GLY A 94 16.47 12.94 -12.16
C GLY A 94 15.49 12.55 -11.05
N ILE A 95 15.93 12.61 -9.78
CA ILE A 95 15.05 12.39 -8.63
C ILE A 95 14.02 13.51 -8.51
N TRP A 96 14.40 14.78 -8.67
CA TRP A 96 13.46 15.89 -8.62
C TRP A 96 12.42 15.85 -9.77
N ARG A 97 12.80 15.39 -10.95
CA ARG A 97 11.86 15.12 -12.04
C ARG A 97 10.84 14.04 -11.70
N LEU A 98 11.26 12.98 -10.98
CA LEU A 98 10.33 11.97 -10.44
C LEU A 98 9.38 12.56 -9.40
N VAL A 99 9.87 13.44 -8.51
CA VAL A 99 9.01 14.16 -7.55
C VAL A 99 7.97 15.01 -8.30
N ALA A 100 8.38 15.75 -9.34
CA ALA A 100 7.47 16.54 -10.17
C ALA A 100 6.40 15.67 -10.82
N TYR A 101 6.78 14.50 -11.37
CA TYR A 101 5.81 13.57 -11.94
C TYR A 101 4.83 13.04 -10.90
N VAL A 102 5.31 12.53 -9.76
CA VAL A 102 4.45 12.01 -8.69
C VAL A 102 3.46 13.09 -8.23
N ARG A 103 3.91 14.33 -8.09
CA ARG A 103 3.00 15.46 -7.78
C ARG A 103 1.96 15.70 -8.86
N SER A 104 2.34 15.60 -10.12
CA SER A 104 1.41 15.80 -11.25
C SER A 104 0.35 14.69 -11.35
N THR A 105 0.61 13.51 -10.80
CA THR A 105 -0.37 12.42 -10.75
C THR A 105 -1.31 12.53 -9.55
N ALA A 106 -0.97 13.38 -8.57
CA ALA A 106 -1.78 13.54 -7.37
C ALA A 106 -3.19 14.03 -7.75
N ARG A 107 -4.14 13.12 -7.68
CA ARG A 107 -5.55 13.46 -7.74
C ARG A 107 -5.91 13.96 -6.35
N HIS A 108 -6.20 15.24 -6.23
CA HIS A 108 -6.89 15.76 -5.06
C HIS A 108 -8.34 15.22 -5.13
N GLU A 109 -8.48 13.91 -5.01
CA GLU A 109 -9.76 13.37 -4.61
C GLU A 109 -9.99 13.84 -3.17
N SER A 110 -10.50 15.06 -3.03
CA SER A 110 -11.48 15.32 -1.99
C SER A 110 -12.66 14.39 -2.33
N ALA A 111 -12.42 13.10 -2.19
CA ALA A 111 -13.40 12.09 -2.47
C ALA A 111 -14.52 12.31 -1.45
N ASN A 112 -15.61 12.86 -1.89
CA ASN A 112 -16.90 12.61 -1.30
C ASN A 112 -17.10 11.10 -1.40
N VAL A 113 -16.51 10.36 -0.45
CA VAL A 113 -16.64 8.90 -0.40
C VAL A 113 -18.11 8.67 -0.06
N ALA A 114 -18.84 8.12 -1.01
CA ALA A 114 -20.22 7.72 -0.76
C ALA A 114 -20.24 6.74 0.42
N GLY A 115 -21.28 6.81 1.25
CA GLY A 115 -21.49 5.92 2.37
C GLY A 115 -20.98 6.46 3.73
N SER A 116 -21.25 5.69 4.76
CA SER A 116 -20.94 5.96 6.16
C SER A 116 -19.86 5.03 6.67
N ALA A 117 -18.71 5.58 7.09
CA ALA A 117 -17.63 4.78 7.68
C ALA A 117 -18.11 4.02 8.94
N ALA A 118 -18.98 4.60 9.75
CA ALA A 118 -19.52 3.94 10.95
C ALA A 118 -20.43 2.75 10.61
N SER A 119 -21.23 2.85 9.55
CA SER A 119 -22.04 1.75 9.03
C SER A 119 -21.13 0.68 8.42
N GLY A 120 -20.13 1.09 7.65
CA GLY A 120 -19.14 0.20 7.04
C GLY A 120 -18.35 -0.60 8.05
N GLU A 121 -17.99 0.00 9.19
CA GLU A 121 -17.33 -0.71 10.29
C GLU A 121 -18.22 -1.84 10.84
N LYS A 122 -19.52 -1.58 11.04
CA LYS A 122 -20.46 -2.61 11.50
C LYS A 122 -20.60 -3.74 10.49
N ILE A 123 -20.62 -3.42 9.19
CA ILE A 123 -20.68 -4.42 8.12
C ILE A 123 -19.39 -5.23 8.09
N PHE A 124 -18.25 -4.58 8.17
CA PHE A 124 -16.91 -5.20 8.13
C PHE A 124 -16.74 -6.26 9.23
N TRP A 125 -17.14 -5.93 10.47
CA TRP A 125 -17.01 -6.83 11.62
C TRP A 125 -18.23 -7.75 11.80
N GLY A 126 -19.32 -7.50 11.12
CA GLY A 126 -20.58 -8.26 11.20
C GLY A 126 -20.89 -9.00 9.92
N LYS A 127 -21.92 -8.57 9.18
CA LYS A 127 -22.49 -9.21 7.99
C LYS A 127 -21.42 -9.55 6.92
N GLY A 128 -20.45 -8.67 6.71
CA GLY A 128 -19.38 -8.87 5.72
C GLY A 128 -18.30 -9.85 6.18
N SER A 129 -18.18 -10.13 7.50
CA SER A 129 -17.20 -11.03 8.09
C SER A 129 -15.75 -10.78 7.64
N CYS A 130 -15.42 -9.56 7.22
CA CYS A 130 -14.10 -9.22 6.66
C CYS A 130 -12.97 -9.43 7.69
N GLY A 131 -13.25 -9.16 8.97
CA GLY A 131 -12.32 -9.37 10.08
C GLY A 131 -11.97 -10.84 10.37
N ALA A 132 -12.65 -11.80 9.73
CA ALA A 132 -12.29 -13.23 9.79
C ALA A 132 -11.01 -13.54 8.99
N CYS A 133 -10.62 -12.64 8.08
CA CYS A 133 -9.42 -12.78 7.26
C CYS A 133 -8.48 -11.58 7.39
N HIS A 134 -9.00 -10.39 7.66
CA HIS A 134 -8.23 -9.15 7.68
C HIS A 134 -8.06 -8.59 9.08
N ARG A 135 -6.88 -8.00 9.32
CA ARG A 135 -6.58 -7.23 10.52
C ARG A 135 -6.77 -5.74 10.29
N VAL A 136 -7.31 -5.05 11.31
CA VAL A 136 -7.32 -3.58 11.43
C VAL A 136 -6.85 -3.22 12.83
N GLY A 137 -5.72 -2.53 12.94
CA GLY A 137 -5.06 -2.26 14.22
C GLY A 137 -4.67 -3.57 14.91
N THR A 138 -5.22 -3.80 16.10
CA THR A 138 -5.00 -5.02 16.90
C THR A 138 -6.14 -6.04 16.77
N ARG A 139 -7.19 -5.73 16.00
CA ARG A 139 -8.38 -6.59 15.87
C ARG A 139 -8.38 -7.32 14.53
N GLY A 140 -8.85 -8.56 14.52
CA GLY A 140 -8.91 -9.43 13.34
C GLY A 140 -7.72 -10.39 13.26
N VAL A 141 -7.50 -10.96 12.08
CA VAL A 141 -6.48 -11.98 11.83
C VAL A 141 -5.65 -11.65 10.57
N ASP A 142 -4.46 -12.27 10.44
CA ASP A 142 -3.49 -12.01 9.37
C ASP A 142 -3.53 -13.07 8.25
N ILE A 143 -4.71 -13.57 7.90
CA ILE A 143 -4.88 -14.46 6.74
C ILE A 143 -4.77 -13.63 5.47
N GLY A 144 -5.57 -12.57 5.34
CA GLY A 144 -5.50 -11.56 4.29
C GLY A 144 -4.56 -10.39 4.62
N PRO A 145 -4.41 -9.42 3.69
CA PRO A 145 -3.65 -8.21 3.94
C PRO A 145 -4.13 -7.42 5.18
N ASP A 146 -3.19 -6.80 5.88
CA ASP A 146 -3.47 -5.83 6.94
C ASP A 146 -4.07 -4.56 6.33
N LEU A 147 -5.28 -4.21 6.76
CA LEU A 147 -6.04 -3.08 6.27
C LEU A 147 -5.93 -1.82 7.14
N SER A 148 -5.13 -1.84 8.21
CA SER A 148 -4.98 -0.71 9.15
C SER A 148 -4.64 0.63 8.48
N LYS A 149 -4.06 0.59 7.29
CA LYS A 149 -3.66 1.75 6.49
C LYS A 149 -4.25 1.73 5.08
N ALA A 150 -5.37 1.03 4.86
CA ALA A 150 -5.94 0.81 3.54
C ALA A 150 -6.23 2.13 2.82
N GLY A 151 -6.91 3.07 3.46
CA GLY A 151 -7.26 4.37 2.88
C GLY A 151 -6.07 5.32 2.69
N ARG A 152 -4.89 4.99 3.23
CA ARG A 152 -3.66 5.74 2.99
C ARG A 152 -2.84 5.15 1.83
N ARG A 153 -3.15 3.93 1.42
CA ARG A 153 -2.38 3.16 0.45
C ARG A 153 -3.10 2.93 -0.87
N ARG A 154 -4.44 3.06 -0.87
CA ARG A 154 -5.29 2.70 -2.00
C ARG A 154 -6.37 3.74 -2.24
N SER A 155 -6.68 3.99 -3.50
CA SER A 155 -7.78 4.86 -3.89
C SER A 155 -9.14 4.23 -3.56
N VAL A 156 -10.17 5.05 -3.50
CA VAL A 156 -11.56 4.60 -3.26
C VAL A 156 -12.00 3.59 -4.32
N SER A 157 -11.68 3.87 -5.59
CA SER A 157 -11.99 2.97 -6.71
C SER A 157 -11.27 1.62 -6.59
N TYR A 158 -10.00 1.62 -6.17
CA TYR A 158 -9.25 0.39 -5.91
C TYR A 158 -9.85 -0.40 -4.75
N LEU A 159 -10.18 0.26 -3.63
CA LEU A 159 -10.83 -0.39 -2.48
C LEU A 159 -12.16 -1.03 -2.87
N ARG A 160 -12.96 -0.32 -3.69
CA ARG A 160 -14.22 -0.86 -4.21
C ARG A 160 -13.99 -2.09 -5.10
N ALA A 161 -13.08 -2.00 -6.06
CA ALA A 161 -12.74 -3.12 -6.94
C ALA A 161 -12.27 -4.34 -6.14
N SER A 162 -11.42 -4.14 -5.12
CA SER A 162 -10.94 -5.23 -4.25
C SER A 162 -12.08 -5.93 -3.49
N VAL A 163 -13.15 -5.21 -3.12
CA VAL A 163 -14.32 -5.82 -2.48
C VAL A 163 -15.19 -6.60 -3.48
N VAL A 164 -15.40 -6.05 -4.67
CA VAL A 164 -16.36 -6.59 -5.66
C VAL A 164 -15.75 -7.62 -6.58
N THR A 165 -14.49 -7.43 -6.96
CA THR A 165 -13.73 -8.28 -7.89
C THR A 165 -12.34 -8.59 -7.35
N PRO A 166 -12.23 -9.36 -6.24
CA PRO A 166 -10.95 -9.57 -5.52
C PRO A 166 -9.85 -10.25 -6.34
N ASP A 167 -10.21 -10.94 -7.43
CA ASP A 167 -9.27 -11.59 -8.34
C ASP A 167 -8.65 -10.62 -9.37
N SER A 168 -9.18 -9.40 -9.49
CA SER A 168 -8.68 -8.44 -10.50
C SER A 168 -7.27 -7.95 -10.21
N ASP A 169 -6.90 -7.88 -8.93
CA ASP A 169 -5.54 -7.53 -8.48
C ASP A 169 -5.24 -8.20 -7.13
N VAL A 170 -4.60 -9.35 -7.17
CA VAL A 170 -4.21 -10.09 -5.97
C VAL A 170 -2.90 -9.55 -5.43
N THR A 171 -2.94 -8.99 -4.22
CA THR A 171 -1.75 -8.47 -3.55
C THR A 171 -0.65 -9.54 -3.50
N PRO A 172 0.59 -9.26 -3.92
CA PRO A 172 1.70 -10.20 -3.82
C PRO A 172 1.86 -10.78 -2.40
N GLY A 173 2.07 -12.11 -2.32
CA GLY A 173 2.12 -12.83 -1.05
C GLY A 173 0.75 -13.23 -0.50
N PHE A 174 -0.35 -12.96 -1.23
CA PHE A 174 -1.71 -13.33 -0.82
C PHE A 174 -2.46 -14.16 -1.88
N ALA A 175 -1.75 -14.66 -2.87
CA ALA A 175 -2.31 -15.57 -3.88
C ALA A 175 -2.71 -16.93 -3.24
N THR A 176 -3.63 -17.61 -3.88
CA THR A 176 -4.03 -18.96 -3.47
C THR A 176 -2.91 -19.96 -3.78
N ILE A 177 -2.57 -20.79 -2.82
CA ILE A 177 -1.64 -21.89 -3.00
C ILE A 177 -2.32 -23.21 -2.64
N THR A 178 -2.19 -24.18 -3.52
CA THR A 178 -2.68 -25.54 -3.33
C THR A 178 -1.50 -26.51 -3.25
N VAL A 179 -1.41 -27.24 -2.15
CA VAL A 179 -0.42 -28.30 -1.94
C VAL A 179 -1.15 -29.66 -1.94
N VAL A 180 -0.66 -30.60 -2.76
CA VAL A 180 -1.12 -31.99 -2.77
C VAL A 180 -0.02 -32.82 -2.13
N LYS A 181 -0.32 -33.47 -1.00
CA LYS A 181 0.59 -34.37 -0.31
C LYS A 181 0.74 -35.69 -1.05
N LYS A 182 1.77 -36.46 -0.77
CA LYS A 182 2.01 -37.80 -1.34
C LYS A 182 0.87 -38.80 -1.06
N ASP A 183 0.12 -38.59 0.02
CA ASP A 183 -1.07 -39.36 0.39
C ASP A 183 -2.34 -38.88 -0.35
N GLY A 184 -2.23 -37.94 -1.29
CA GLY A 184 -3.33 -37.34 -2.05
C GLY A 184 -4.12 -36.26 -1.33
N LYS A 185 -3.85 -35.96 -0.06
CA LYS A 185 -4.54 -34.93 0.69
C LYS A 185 -4.18 -33.56 0.14
N LYS A 186 -5.22 -32.76 -0.16
CA LYS A 186 -5.08 -31.35 -0.59
C LYS A 186 -5.13 -30.41 0.60
N ILE A 187 -4.24 -29.43 0.62
CA ILE A 187 -4.22 -28.32 1.55
C ILE A 187 -4.22 -27.05 0.71
N VAL A 188 -5.22 -26.19 0.94
CA VAL A 188 -5.41 -24.92 0.22
C VAL A 188 -5.30 -23.78 1.22
N GLY A 189 -4.64 -22.72 0.84
CA GLY A 189 -4.51 -21.55 1.70
C GLY A 189 -3.95 -20.33 0.97
N VAL A 190 -3.69 -19.31 1.74
CA VAL A 190 -3.05 -18.08 1.27
C VAL A 190 -1.54 -18.26 1.35
N GLN A 191 -0.85 -17.93 0.28
CA GLN A 191 0.61 -17.90 0.21
C GLN A 191 1.19 -17.00 1.31
N LYS A 192 2.26 -17.49 1.98
CA LYS A 192 3.10 -16.70 2.89
C LYS A 192 4.54 -16.66 2.39
N SER A 193 5.04 -17.76 1.86
CA SER A 193 6.31 -17.85 1.14
C SER A 193 6.19 -18.90 0.04
N PHE A 194 6.89 -18.71 -1.07
CA PHE A 194 6.95 -19.66 -2.16
C PHE A 194 8.23 -19.44 -2.96
N ASP A 195 9.06 -20.47 -3.01
CA ASP A 195 10.31 -20.48 -3.75
C ASP A 195 10.55 -21.82 -4.45
N ASN A 196 11.76 -22.03 -4.99
CA ASN A 196 12.11 -23.25 -5.71
C ASN A 196 12.21 -24.48 -4.79
N PHE A 197 12.30 -24.32 -3.48
CA PHE A 197 12.55 -25.36 -2.50
C PHE A 197 11.39 -25.62 -1.58
N SER A 198 10.59 -24.59 -1.29
CA SER A 198 9.57 -24.65 -0.23
C SER A 198 8.32 -23.83 -0.55
N ALA A 199 7.25 -24.17 0.13
CA ALA A 199 6.02 -23.40 0.16
C ALA A 199 5.52 -23.26 1.60
N GLN A 200 5.14 -22.04 1.98
CA GLN A 200 4.46 -21.77 3.23
C GLN A 200 3.10 -21.14 2.95
N LEU A 201 2.10 -21.59 3.65
CA LEU A 201 0.73 -21.10 3.51
C LEU A 201 0.04 -21.04 4.89
N ILE A 202 -1.00 -20.24 4.95
CA ILE A 202 -1.98 -20.24 6.03
C ILE A 202 -3.34 -20.63 5.47
N ASP A 203 -4.02 -21.60 6.09
CA ASP A 203 -5.39 -21.95 5.70
C ASP A 203 -6.42 -20.97 6.30
N LEU A 204 -7.68 -21.11 5.87
CA LEU A 204 -8.76 -20.25 6.37
C LEU A 204 -9.11 -20.47 7.85
N SER A 205 -8.59 -21.53 8.48
CA SER A 205 -8.69 -21.73 9.94
C SER A 205 -7.59 -21.01 10.73
N GLY A 206 -6.64 -20.38 10.02
CA GLY A 206 -5.49 -19.71 10.65
C GLY A 206 -4.31 -20.63 10.93
N ARG A 207 -4.33 -21.88 10.45
CA ARG A 207 -3.22 -22.82 10.63
C ARG A 207 -2.15 -22.59 9.60
N TYR A 208 -0.90 -22.47 10.05
CA TYR A 208 0.29 -22.40 9.21
C TYR A 208 0.77 -23.79 8.81
N TYR A 209 1.21 -23.88 7.56
CA TYR A 209 1.84 -25.07 6.98
C TYR A 209 3.13 -24.68 6.27
N SER A 210 4.13 -25.54 6.38
CA SER A 210 5.39 -25.44 5.64
C SER A 210 5.70 -26.78 5.01
N PHE A 211 6.05 -26.75 3.72
CA PHE A 211 6.34 -27.96 2.94
C PHE A 211 7.65 -27.76 2.19
N LEU A 212 8.51 -28.76 2.20
CA LEU A 212 9.55 -28.88 1.20
C LEU A 212 8.92 -29.43 -0.10
N ARG A 213 9.41 -28.97 -1.23
CA ARG A 213 8.86 -29.38 -2.53
C ARG A 213 8.98 -30.89 -2.76
N ASP A 214 10.07 -31.50 -2.28
CA ASP A 214 10.34 -32.93 -2.43
C ASP A 214 9.45 -33.81 -1.53
N ASP A 215 8.84 -33.25 -0.50
CA ASP A 215 7.99 -33.96 0.46
C ASP A 215 6.53 -34.07 0.02
N VAL A 216 6.14 -33.37 -1.05
CA VAL A 216 4.77 -33.30 -1.55
C VAL A 216 4.67 -33.78 -3.00
N ALA A 217 3.47 -34.14 -3.43
CA ALA A 217 3.22 -34.58 -4.81
C ALA A 217 3.19 -33.38 -5.77
N SER A 218 2.60 -32.25 -5.36
CA SER A 218 2.60 -31.03 -6.16
C SER A 218 2.32 -29.78 -5.33
N ILE A 219 2.82 -28.64 -5.82
CA ILE A 219 2.50 -27.32 -5.31
C ILE A 219 2.07 -26.47 -6.51
N LYS A 220 0.89 -25.85 -6.41
CA LYS A 220 0.36 -24.94 -7.44
C LYS A 220 0.06 -23.59 -6.81
N LEU A 221 0.67 -22.54 -7.35
CA LEU A 221 0.33 -21.15 -7.05
C LEU A 221 -0.67 -20.66 -8.10
N GLU A 222 -1.79 -20.14 -7.66
CA GLU A 222 -2.87 -19.64 -8.52
C GLU A 222 -3.04 -18.14 -8.29
N PRO A 223 -3.05 -17.30 -9.35
CA PRO A 223 -3.19 -15.85 -9.22
C PRO A 223 -4.65 -15.46 -8.94
N VAL A 224 -5.28 -16.14 -7.99
CA VAL A 224 -6.64 -15.88 -7.53
C VAL A 224 -6.65 -15.69 -6.03
N SER A 225 -7.63 -14.97 -5.53
CA SER A 225 -7.81 -14.68 -4.12
C SER A 225 -8.70 -15.72 -3.44
N LEU A 226 -8.44 -16.00 -2.16
CA LEU A 226 -9.41 -16.71 -1.30
C LEU A 226 -10.45 -15.75 -0.68
N MET A 227 -10.36 -14.46 -0.93
CA MET A 227 -11.40 -13.51 -0.55
C MET A 227 -12.69 -13.85 -1.32
N PRO A 228 -13.86 -13.91 -0.65
CA PRO A 228 -15.11 -14.21 -1.33
C PRO A 228 -15.42 -13.22 -2.46
N SER A 229 -15.67 -13.73 -3.67
CA SER A 229 -15.98 -12.90 -4.85
C SER A 229 -17.48 -12.56 -5.00
N ASN A 230 -18.29 -12.88 -3.98
CA ASN A 230 -19.73 -12.75 -4.02
C ASN A 230 -20.28 -11.53 -3.27
N TYR A 231 -19.43 -10.65 -2.75
CA TYR A 231 -19.87 -9.46 -2.02
C TYR A 231 -20.75 -8.54 -2.86
N GLY A 232 -20.52 -8.44 -4.17
CA GLY A 232 -21.41 -7.71 -5.08
C GLY A 232 -22.83 -8.27 -5.19
N LYS A 233 -23.07 -9.51 -4.67
CA LYS A 233 -24.40 -10.15 -4.60
C LYS A 233 -24.97 -10.19 -3.19
N THR A 234 -24.13 -10.26 -2.17
CA THR A 234 -24.53 -10.41 -0.75
C THR A 234 -24.68 -9.09 0.00
N LEU A 235 -24.01 -8.05 -0.49
CA LEU A 235 -24.12 -6.69 0.00
C LEU A 235 -24.84 -5.82 -1.04
N SER A 236 -25.67 -4.89 -0.59
CA SER A 236 -26.25 -3.87 -1.47
C SER A 236 -25.19 -2.87 -1.93
N GLY A 237 -25.47 -2.09 -2.98
CA GLY A 237 -24.57 -1.04 -3.45
C GLY A 237 -24.21 -0.03 -2.36
N SER A 238 -25.20 0.36 -1.52
CA SER A 238 -24.99 1.27 -0.38
C SER A 238 -24.15 0.63 0.72
N GLU A 239 -24.33 -0.65 1.01
CA GLU A 239 -23.49 -1.37 1.97
C GLU A 239 -22.04 -1.50 1.50
N ILE A 240 -21.81 -1.67 0.19
CA ILE A 240 -20.48 -1.64 -0.40
C ILE A 240 -19.87 -0.25 -0.26
N ASP A 241 -20.64 0.81 -0.52
CA ASP A 241 -20.18 2.19 -0.33
C ASP A 241 -19.80 2.46 1.13
N ASP A 242 -20.59 1.98 2.08
CA ASP A 242 -20.30 2.08 3.51
C ASP A 242 -18.99 1.37 3.87
N VAL A 243 -18.78 0.12 3.41
CA VAL A 243 -17.53 -0.63 3.63
C VAL A 243 -16.33 0.11 3.02
N VAL A 244 -16.46 0.63 1.81
CA VAL A 244 -15.41 1.41 1.16
C VAL A 244 -15.11 2.70 1.93
N ALA A 245 -16.13 3.39 2.44
CA ALA A 245 -15.97 4.56 3.30
C ALA A 245 -15.18 4.21 4.59
N TYR A 246 -15.51 3.07 5.22
CA TYR A 246 -14.76 2.58 6.36
C TYR A 246 -13.30 2.28 6.01
N LEU A 247 -13.04 1.50 4.97
CA LEU A 247 -11.68 1.18 4.52
C LEU A 247 -10.88 2.44 4.18
N ASN A 248 -11.51 3.41 3.52
CA ASN A 248 -10.88 4.70 3.20
C ASN A 248 -10.57 5.54 4.46
N SER A 249 -11.32 5.37 5.54
CA SER A 249 -11.05 6.06 6.82
C SER A 249 -9.84 5.49 7.56
N LEU A 250 -9.38 4.27 7.23
CA LEU A 250 -8.26 3.59 7.88
C LEU A 250 -6.92 4.18 7.43
N ARG A 251 -6.43 5.16 8.19
CA ARG A 251 -5.19 5.89 7.88
C ARG A 251 -3.98 5.43 8.71
N GLY A 252 -4.17 4.48 9.63
CA GLY A 252 -3.18 4.12 10.66
C GLY A 252 -3.10 5.18 11.75
N GLY A 253 -2.81 4.75 13.01
CA GLY A 253 -2.47 5.70 14.06
C GLY A 253 -1.12 6.36 13.79
N ARG A 254 -0.94 7.59 14.31
CA ARG A 254 0.38 8.24 14.39
C ARG A 254 1.24 7.55 15.42
#